data_bd29f39b2981f6692f808989fdb6979e
#
_entry.id   bd29f39b2981f6692f808989fdb6979e
#
_cell.length_a   1.000
_cell.length_b   1.000
_cell.length_c   1.000
_cell.angle_alpha   90.00
_cell.angle_beta   90.00
_cell.angle_gamma   90.00
#
_symmetry.space_group_name_H-M   'P 1'
#
loop_
_entity.id
_entity.type
_entity.pdbx_description
1 polymer ?
#
loop_
_entity_poly.entity_id
_entity_poly.type
_entity_poly.pdbx_seq_one_letter_code
_entity_poly.pdbx_strand_id
1 'polypeptide(L)'
;MDAKYKHITSRCFVNAPWYDLKDRYLDLFLHHGIQPEIGLEGLCLYEESEDEFKRVASILKAKQLSCTLHAPFFDLAPGALDPKILQASRNKLRKAARLIEIFQPKSMVCHLNFEENKQGYKMAEWLQAAHATWQELTGIARVQDCILMLENTYENNTEAHETILTKLDSDNAKFCLDVGHLMSFAKTPWQDWLPRLSPWLGQLHLHDNNGETDQHLGLGLGEFDFKGLFHFLSQNNLHPLVTLEPHSEDDLWHALEYLHTTKLLDLL
;
A
#
# COMPACT_ATOMS: atom_id res chain seq x y z
N MET A 1 19.10 -15.62 14.88
CA MET A 1 17.73 -15.18 14.56
C MET A 1 17.12 -14.71 15.86
N ASP A 2 16.89 -13.43 15.98
CA ASP A 2 16.12 -12.96 17.13
C ASP A 2 14.68 -13.44 16.98
N ALA A 3 14.36 -14.53 17.67
CA ALA A 3 13.02 -15.12 17.66
C ALA A 3 11.95 -14.13 18.18
N LYS A 4 12.40 -13.00 18.72
CA LYS A 4 11.60 -11.97 19.38
C LYS A 4 10.49 -11.41 18.48
N TYR A 5 10.79 -11.10 17.21
CA TYR A 5 9.82 -10.44 16.33
C TYR A 5 9.15 -11.37 15.31
N LYS A 6 9.48 -12.68 15.30
CA LYS A 6 8.94 -13.62 14.31
C LYS A 6 7.41 -13.66 14.26
N HIS A 7 6.75 -13.50 15.39
CA HIS A 7 5.28 -13.47 15.50
C HIS A 7 4.67 -12.20 14.86
N ILE A 8 5.48 -11.14 14.65
CA ILE A 8 5.08 -9.91 13.97
C ILE A 8 5.44 -10.01 12.48
N THR A 9 6.69 -10.33 12.14
CA THR A 9 7.16 -10.40 10.75
C THR A 9 6.41 -11.43 9.91
N SER A 10 5.83 -12.46 10.53
CA SER A 10 4.97 -13.42 9.85
C SER A 10 3.56 -12.91 9.56
N ARG A 11 3.16 -11.76 10.12
CA ARG A 11 1.82 -11.16 10.00
C ARG A 11 1.82 -9.81 9.29
N CYS A 12 3.00 -9.23 9.09
CA CYS A 12 3.17 -7.93 8.46
C CYS A 12 4.02 -8.04 7.21
N PHE A 13 3.83 -7.07 6.32
CA PHE A 13 4.74 -6.76 5.23
C PHE A 13 5.60 -5.55 5.62
N VAL A 14 6.73 -5.38 4.96
CA VAL A 14 7.60 -4.21 5.13
C VAL A 14 7.90 -3.65 3.75
N ASN A 15 7.56 -2.39 3.54
CA ASN A 15 7.83 -1.71 2.28
C ASN A 15 9.33 -1.55 2.05
N ALA A 16 9.75 -1.86 0.84
CA ALA A 16 11.10 -1.62 0.36
C ALA A 16 11.09 -1.37 -1.15
N PRO A 17 11.64 -0.24 -1.63
CA PRO A 17 11.83 0.02 -3.04
C PRO A 17 12.63 -1.11 -3.71
N TRP A 18 12.31 -1.43 -4.97
CA TRP A 18 12.88 -2.57 -5.69
C TRP A 18 14.41 -2.67 -5.60
N TYR A 19 15.11 -1.57 -5.88
CA TYR A 19 16.57 -1.58 -5.89
C TYR A 19 17.15 -1.73 -4.48
N ASP A 20 16.53 -1.11 -3.47
CA ASP A 20 16.96 -1.27 -2.09
C ASP A 20 16.70 -2.70 -1.60
N LEU A 21 15.53 -3.27 -1.90
CA LEU A 21 15.26 -4.67 -1.57
C LEU A 21 16.26 -5.60 -2.22
N LYS A 22 16.46 -5.49 -3.54
CA LYS A 22 17.31 -6.39 -4.32
C LYS A 22 18.79 -6.32 -3.94
N ASP A 23 19.33 -5.10 -3.78
CA ASP A 23 20.76 -4.84 -3.71
C ASP A 23 21.28 -4.67 -2.26
N ARG A 24 20.38 -4.35 -1.30
CA ARG A 24 20.79 -4.04 0.08
C ARG A 24 20.10 -4.89 1.14
N TYR A 25 18.78 -5.09 1.02
CA TYR A 25 17.98 -5.62 2.11
C TYR A 25 17.53 -7.08 1.92
N LEU A 26 17.75 -7.69 0.75
CA LEU A 26 17.23 -9.04 0.50
C LEU A 26 17.72 -10.04 1.56
N ASP A 27 19.03 -10.05 1.85
CA ASP A 27 19.60 -10.96 2.85
C ASP A 27 19.05 -10.68 4.27
N LEU A 28 18.82 -9.43 4.63
CA LEU A 28 18.21 -9.05 5.90
C LEU A 28 16.78 -9.58 5.98
N PHE A 29 15.97 -9.36 4.94
CA PHE A 29 14.59 -9.86 4.87
C PHE A 29 14.55 -11.39 5.00
N LEU A 30 15.42 -12.09 4.25
CA LEU A 30 15.50 -13.55 4.31
C LEU A 30 15.95 -14.05 5.68
N HIS A 31 16.91 -13.36 6.32
CA HIS A 31 17.44 -13.74 7.62
C HIS A 31 16.41 -13.61 8.74
N HIS A 32 15.66 -12.52 8.73
CA HIS A 32 14.66 -12.21 9.76
C HIS A 32 13.25 -12.73 9.43
N GLY A 33 13.05 -13.32 8.25
CA GLY A 33 11.75 -13.81 7.80
C GLY A 33 10.74 -12.67 7.59
N ILE A 34 11.22 -11.51 7.09
CA ILE A 34 10.40 -10.35 6.79
C ILE A 34 9.76 -10.53 5.42
N GLN A 35 8.45 -10.35 5.34
CA GLN A 35 7.71 -10.39 4.10
C GLN A 35 7.76 -9.00 3.43
N PRO A 36 8.27 -8.87 2.18
CA PRO A 36 8.36 -7.57 1.55
C PRO A 36 7.04 -7.08 0.97
N GLU A 37 6.78 -5.79 1.09
CA GLU A 37 6.03 -5.05 0.11
C GLU A 37 7.01 -4.42 -0.87
N ILE A 38 6.95 -4.84 -2.14
CA ILE A 38 7.95 -4.49 -3.15
C ILE A 38 7.52 -3.22 -3.87
N GLY A 39 8.24 -2.11 -3.64
CA GLY A 39 8.01 -0.83 -4.29
C GLY A 39 8.52 -0.83 -5.74
N LEU A 40 7.62 -0.74 -6.71
CA LEU A 40 7.92 -0.76 -8.15
C LEU A 40 8.12 0.65 -8.72
N GLU A 41 8.96 1.43 -8.06
CA GLU A 41 9.16 2.84 -8.39
C GLU A 41 10.32 3.12 -9.32
N GLY A 42 10.43 4.39 -9.70
CA GLY A 42 11.54 4.88 -10.50
C GLY A 42 11.65 4.19 -11.85
N LEU A 43 12.85 3.76 -12.17
CA LEU A 43 13.21 3.19 -13.48
C LEU A 43 13.08 1.67 -13.54
N CYS A 44 12.82 0.98 -12.42
CA CYS A 44 12.86 -0.48 -12.37
C CYS A 44 11.95 -1.16 -13.43
N LEU A 45 10.77 -0.57 -13.72
CA LEU A 45 9.87 -1.09 -14.76
C LEU A 45 10.36 -0.90 -16.21
N TYR A 46 11.44 -0.16 -16.43
CA TYR A 46 12.01 0.12 -17.74
C TYR A 46 13.40 -0.48 -17.94
N GLU A 47 14.19 -0.54 -16.86
CA GLU A 47 15.60 -0.91 -16.93
C GLU A 47 15.90 -2.30 -16.39
N GLU A 48 15.03 -2.79 -15.46
CA GLU A 48 15.26 -4.12 -14.87
C GLU A 48 14.78 -5.23 -15.81
N SER A 49 15.52 -6.33 -15.80
CA SER A 49 15.19 -7.52 -16.58
C SER A 49 14.09 -8.35 -15.90
N GLU A 50 13.26 -8.98 -16.70
CA GLU A 50 12.25 -9.92 -16.20
C GLU A 50 12.90 -11.10 -15.44
N ASP A 51 14.09 -11.52 -15.85
CA ASP A 51 14.81 -12.61 -15.20
C ASP A 51 15.25 -12.23 -13.77
N GLU A 52 15.56 -10.96 -13.53
CA GLU A 52 15.92 -10.51 -12.19
C GLU A 52 14.70 -10.45 -11.26
N PHE A 53 13.55 -10.01 -11.75
CA PHE A 53 12.29 -10.13 -11.00
C PHE A 53 11.98 -11.60 -10.67
N LYS A 54 12.11 -12.51 -11.64
CA LYS A 54 11.92 -13.96 -11.43
C LYS A 54 12.90 -14.55 -10.42
N ARG A 55 14.16 -14.09 -10.44
CA ARG A 55 15.19 -14.52 -9.48
C ARG A 55 14.76 -14.18 -8.04
N VAL A 56 14.39 -12.93 -7.79
CA VAL A 56 13.97 -12.48 -6.45
C VAL A 56 12.69 -13.21 -6.02
N ALA A 57 11.68 -13.30 -6.90
CA ALA A 57 10.44 -14.04 -6.62
C ALA A 57 10.71 -15.51 -6.25
N SER A 58 11.63 -16.17 -6.96
CA SER A 58 12.03 -17.56 -6.66
C SER A 58 12.70 -17.70 -5.30
N ILE A 59 13.55 -16.73 -4.91
CA ILE A 59 14.21 -16.70 -3.60
C ILE A 59 13.15 -16.55 -2.49
N LEU A 60 12.23 -15.59 -2.61
CA LEU A 60 11.16 -15.38 -1.63
C LEU A 60 10.30 -16.65 -1.49
N LYS A 61 9.91 -17.26 -2.60
CA LYS A 61 9.13 -18.51 -2.62
C LYS A 61 9.88 -19.67 -1.95
N ALA A 62 11.17 -19.82 -2.22
CA ALA A 62 12.01 -20.86 -1.59
C ALA A 62 12.11 -20.70 -0.06
N LYS A 63 12.00 -19.47 0.43
CA LYS A 63 11.97 -19.13 1.85
C LYS A 63 10.55 -19.10 2.44
N GLN A 64 9.53 -19.40 1.65
CA GLN A 64 8.12 -19.36 2.06
C GLN A 64 7.69 -17.98 2.56
N LEU A 65 8.27 -16.92 2.01
CA LEU A 65 7.89 -15.53 2.27
C LEU A 65 6.86 -15.10 1.23
N SER A 66 5.71 -14.65 1.71
CA SER A 66 4.72 -13.95 0.88
C SER A 66 5.22 -12.52 0.57
N CYS A 67 4.64 -11.88 -0.43
CA CYS A 67 4.87 -10.47 -0.70
C CYS A 67 3.57 -9.75 -1.07
N THR A 68 3.62 -8.43 -1.03
CA THR A 68 2.72 -7.50 -1.69
C THR A 68 3.52 -6.67 -2.68
N LEU A 69 2.85 -6.00 -3.60
CA LEU A 69 3.46 -5.05 -4.52
C LEU A 69 2.92 -3.66 -4.25
N HIS A 70 3.78 -2.66 -4.35
CA HIS A 70 3.38 -1.26 -4.40
C HIS A 70 3.63 -0.72 -5.81
N ALA A 71 2.58 -0.28 -6.48
CA ALA A 71 2.68 0.25 -7.84
C ALA A 71 3.42 1.59 -7.85
N PRO A 72 4.02 1.99 -8.98
CA PRO A 72 4.59 3.32 -9.10
C PRO A 72 3.50 4.39 -8.95
N PHE A 73 3.84 5.48 -8.30
CA PHE A 73 2.92 6.58 -8.01
C PHE A 73 3.44 7.95 -8.47
N PHE A 74 4.75 8.17 -8.49
CA PHE A 74 5.35 9.44 -8.92
C PHE A 74 4.96 9.79 -10.36
N ASP A 75 4.53 11.05 -10.56
CA ASP A 75 4.12 11.60 -11.86
C ASP A 75 2.97 10.86 -12.55
N LEU A 76 2.18 10.06 -11.80
CA LEU A 76 1.04 9.36 -12.36
C LEU A 76 -0.27 10.09 -12.04
N ALA A 77 -1.13 10.10 -13.04
CA ALA A 77 -2.47 10.66 -12.93
C ALA A 77 -3.50 9.69 -13.53
N PRO A 78 -3.94 8.67 -12.76
CA PRO A 78 -4.83 7.61 -13.26
C PRO A 78 -6.23 8.10 -13.68
N GLY A 79 -6.61 9.31 -13.24
CA GLY A 79 -7.83 10.00 -13.64
C GLY A 79 -7.58 11.24 -14.51
N ALA A 80 -6.40 11.38 -15.14
CA ALA A 80 -6.06 12.56 -15.93
C ALA A 80 -7.07 12.84 -17.04
N LEU A 81 -7.38 14.12 -17.24
CA LEU A 81 -8.26 14.58 -18.31
C LEU A 81 -7.51 14.75 -19.66
N ASP A 82 -6.18 14.95 -19.59
CA ASP A 82 -5.35 14.92 -20.79
C ASP A 82 -5.14 13.46 -21.23
N PRO A 83 -5.52 13.10 -22.48
CA PRO A 83 -5.46 11.71 -22.93
C PRO A 83 -4.03 11.15 -23.02
N LYS A 84 -3.00 11.99 -23.22
CA LYS A 84 -1.60 11.55 -23.28
C LYS A 84 -1.07 11.24 -21.90
N ILE A 85 -1.36 12.09 -20.91
CA ILE A 85 -0.99 11.85 -19.51
C ILE A 85 -1.70 10.62 -18.97
N LEU A 86 -3.01 10.48 -19.23
CA LEU A 86 -3.80 9.31 -18.85
C LEU A 86 -3.21 8.03 -19.44
N GLN A 87 -2.88 8.05 -20.75
CA GLN A 87 -2.31 6.88 -21.43
C GLN A 87 -0.93 6.51 -20.88
N ALA A 88 -0.08 7.50 -20.58
CA ALA A 88 1.24 7.27 -19.99
C ALA A 88 1.11 6.63 -18.61
N SER A 89 0.21 7.16 -17.76
CA SER A 89 -0.08 6.62 -16.42
C SER A 89 -0.58 5.18 -16.50
N ARG A 90 -1.58 4.91 -17.35
CA ARG A 90 -2.09 3.55 -17.56
C ARG A 90 -1.04 2.58 -18.06
N ASN A 91 -0.17 3.01 -18.98
CA ASN A 91 0.90 2.17 -19.52
C ASN A 91 1.89 1.76 -18.41
N LYS A 92 2.25 2.68 -17.51
CA LYS A 92 3.16 2.41 -16.41
C LYS A 92 2.52 1.47 -15.38
N LEU A 93 1.27 1.71 -15.02
CA LEU A 93 0.50 0.85 -14.12
C LEU A 93 0.31 -0.56 -14.70
N ARG A 94 0.04 -0.71 -16.00
CA ARG A 94 -0.02 -2.03 -16.67
C ARG A 94 1.31 -2.77 -16.62
N LYS A 95 2.45 -2.07 -16.75
CA LYS A 95 3.77 -2.70 -16.60
C LYS A 95 3.96 -3.26 -15.19
N ALA A 96 3.57 -2.49 -14.17
CA ALA A 96 3.61 -2.97 -12.79
C ALA A 96 2.67 -4.18 -12.61
N ALA A 97 1.45 -4.12 -13.10
CA ALA A 97 0.47 -5.19 -12.97
C ALA A 97 0.90 -6.52 -13.64
N ARG A 98 1.76 -6.50 -14.66
CA ARG A 98 2.34 -7.73 -15.23
C ARG A 98 3.24 -8.49 -14.26
N LEU A 99 3.83 -7.80 -13.28
CA LEU A 99 4.67 -8.44 -12.27
C LEU A 99 3.85 -9.25 -11.25
N ILE A 100 2.53 -9.08 -11.21
CA ILE A 100 1.63 -9.93 -10.41
C ILE A 100 1.82 -11.40 -10.79
N GLU A 101 1.96 -11.72 -12.08
CA GLU A 101 2.19 -13.10 -12.55
C GLU A 101 3.50 -13.69 -12.01
N ILE A 102 4.54 -12.87 -11.91
CA ILE A 102 5.87 -13.29 -11.45
C ILE A 102 5.90 -13.49 -9.93
N PHE A 103 5.42 -12.50 -9.17
CA PHE A 103 5.51 -12.49 -7.71
C PHE A 103 4.38 -13.21 -7.02
N GLN A 104 3.22 -13.36 -7.67
CA GLN A 104 1.99 -13.90 -7.08
C GLN A 104 1.68 -13.27 -5.70
N PRO A 105 1.62 -11.91 -5.63
CA PRO A 105 1.50 -11.19 -4.38
C PRO A 105 0.09 -11.34 -3.80
N LYS A 106 -0.05 -11.08 -2.49
CA LYS A 106 -1.36 -11.02 -1.83
C LYS A 106 -2.20 -9.83 -2.31
N SER A 107 -1.53 -8.70 -2.58
CA SER A 107 -2.17 -7.48 -3.06
C SER A 107 -1.19 -6.66 -3.89
N MET A 108 -1.73 -5.71 -4.65
CA MET A 108 -0.99 -4.64 -5.30
C MET A 108 -1.61 -3.30 -4.90
N VAL A 109 -0.86 -2.49 -4.16
CA VAL A 109 -1.27 -1.16 -3.72
C VAL A 109 -1.04 -0.15 -4.83
N CYS A 110 -1.99 0.76 -5.01
CA CYS A 110 -1.96 1.85 -5.99
C CYS A 110 -2.52 3.12 -5.34
N HIS A 111 -1.83 4.24 -5.46
CA HIS A 111 -2.37 5.53 -5.04
C HIS A 111 -3.55 5.93 -5.91
N LEU A 112 -4.65 6.40 -5.28
CA LEU A 112 -5.79 6.92 -6.03
C LEU A 112 -5.43 8.23 -6.75
N ASN A 113 -4.62 9.09 -6.12
CA ASN A 113 -4.07 10.33 -6.68
C ASN A 113 -5.12 11.36 -7.12
N PHE A 114 -6.17 11.55 -6.33
CA PHE A 114 -7.09 12.67 -6.51
C PHE A 114 -6.67 13.83 -5.62
N GLU A 115 -6.50 15.01 -6.19
CA GLU A 115 -6.22 16.23 -5.47
C GLU A 115 -7.34 17.26 -5.67
N GLU A 116 -8.11 17.54 -4.62
CA GLU A 116 -9.25 18.46 -4.66
C GLU A 116 -8.87 19.83 -5.26
N ASN A 117 -7.75 20.41 -4.82
CA ASN A 117 -7.27 21.71 -5.30
C ASN A 117 -6.90 21.74 -6.78
N LYS A 118 -6.60 20.59 -7.39
CA LYS A 118 -6.24 20.49 -8.81
C LYS A 118 -7.39 20.00 -9.68
N GLN A 119 -8.19 19.08 -9.19
CA GLN A 119 -9.13 18.32 -10.00
C GLN A 119 -10.59 18.47 -9.55
N GLY A 120 -10.85 19.04 -8.36
CA GLY A 120 -12.19 19.11 -7.77
C GLY A 120 -13.24 19.79 -8.65
N TYR A 121 -12.85 20.85 -9.38
CA TYR A 121 -13.76 21.52 -10.32
C TYR A 121 -14.19 20.67 -11.53
N LYS A 122 -13.55 19.50 -11.74
CA LYS A 122 -13.86 18.50 -12.76
C LYS A 122 -13.89 17.09 -12.20
N MET A 123 -14.31 16.95 -10.96
CA MET A 123 -14.32 15.67 -10.25
C MET A 123 -15.09 14.58 -10.99
N ALA A 124 -16.23 14.91 -11.61
CA ALA A 124 -17.05 13.93 -12.31
C ALA A 124 -16.31 13.31 -13.51
N GLU A 125 -15.64 14.14 -14.33
CA GLU A 125 -14.84 13.69 -15.47
C GLU A 125 -13.60 12.92 -15.01
N TRP A 126 -12.96 13.39 -13.94
CA TRP A 126 -11.81 12.70 -13.33
C TRP A 126 -12.21 11.31 -12.83
N LEU A 127 -13.29 11.20 -12.07
CA LEU A 127 -13.82 9.93 -11.55
C LEU A 127 -14.17 8.96 -12.69
N GLN A 128 -14.71 9.45 -13.81
CA GLN A 128 -14.99 8.62 -14.97
C GLN A 128 -13.70 8.03 -15.58
N ALA A 129 -12.66 8.85 -15.74
CA ALA A 129 -11.37 8.42 -16.28
C ALA A 129 -10.65 7.47 -15.31
N ALA A 130 -10.62 7.79 -14.01
CA ALA A 130 -10.04 6.97 -12.96
C ALA A 130 -10.74 5.61 -12.85
N HIS A 131 -12.08 5.58 -12.84
CA HIS A 131 -12.84 4.34 -12.81
C HIS A 131 -12.44 3.39 -13.95
N ALA A 132 -12.32 3.90 -15.19
CA ALA A 132 -11.91 3.08 -16.32
C ALA A 132 -10.49 2.52 -16.16
N THR A 133 -9.58 3.28 -15.53
CA THR A 133 -8.22 2.82 -15.21
C THR A 133 -8.26 1.70 -14.17
N TRP A 134 -8.97 1.91 -13.07
CA TRP A 134 -9.04 0.94 -11.98
C TRP A 134 -9.84 -0.32 -12.35
N GLN A 135 -10.87 -0.19 -13.17
CA GLN A 135 -11.62 -1.34 -13.70
C GLN A 135 -10.72 -2.27 -14.53
N GLU A 136 -9.87 -1.70 -15.38
CA GLU A 136 -8.91 -2.48 -16.17
C GLU A 136 -7.90 -3.21 -15.27
N LEU A 137 -7.29 -2.49 -14.31
CA LEU A 137 -6.28 -3.07 -13.41
C LEU A 137 -6.88 -4.12 -12.47
N THR A 138 -8.09 -3.88 -11.95
CA THR A 138 -8.83 -4.87 -11.16
C THR A 138 -9.08 -6.14 -11.97
N GLY A 139 -9.40 -5.99 -13.28
CA GLY A 139 -9.56 -7.11 -14.18
C GLY A 139 -8.27 -7.95 -14.34
N ILE A 140 -7.12 -7.30 -14.45
CA ILE A 140 -5.80 -7.97 -14.51
C ILE A 140 -5.51 -8.68 -13.17
N ALA A 141 -5.67 -7.99 -12.05
CA ALA A 141 -5.42 -8.53 -10.72
C ALA A 141 -6.30 -9.76 -10.43
N ARG A 142 -7.58 -9.70 -10.77
CA ARG A 142 -8.54 -10.80 -10.59
C ARG A 142 -8.11 -12.10 -11.29
N VAL A 143 -7.58 -12.01 -12.51
CA VAL A 143 -7.13 -13.20 -13.25
C VAL A 143 -5.99 -13.93 -12.55
N GLN A 144 -5.22 -13.21 -11.73
CA GLN A 144 -4.06 -13.71 -10.99
C GLN A 144 -4.33 -13.92 -9.49
N ASP A 145 -5.60 -13.90 -9.06
CA ASP A 145 -6.01 -14.01 -7.66
C ASP A 145 -5.32 -12.98 -6.73
N CYS A 146 -5.07 -11.79 -7.25
CA CYS A 146 -4.50 -10.65 -6.54
C CYS A 146 -5.59 -9.62 -6.23
N ILE A 147 -5.44 -8.91 -5.10
CA ILE A 147 -6.35 -7.82 -4.73
C ILE A 147 -5.68 -6.49 -5.06
N LEU A 148 -6.36 -5.65 -5.83
CA LEU A 148 -5.96 -4.26 -6.05
C LEU A 148 -6.37 -3.42 -4.84
N MET A 149 -5.44 -2.74 -4.21
CA MET A 149 -5.70 -1.84 -3.08
C MET A 149 -5.59 -0.39 -3.55
N LEU A 150 -6.65 0.39 -3.37
CA LEU A 150 -6.64 1.83 -3.65
C LEU A 150 -6.32 2.59 -2.37
N GLU A 151 -5.17 3.23 -2.35
CA GLU A 151 -4.62 3.91 -1.19
C GLU A 151 -4.98 5.40 -1.20
N ASN A 152 -5.29 5.94 -0.01
CA ASN A 152 -5.41 7.39 0.19
C ASN A 152 -4.04 8.07 0.19
N THR A 153 -3.95 9.19 -0.52
CA THR A 153 -2.75 10.03 -0.54
C THR A 153 -3.12 11.49 -0.27
N TYR A 154 -3.61 12.18 -1.28
CA TYR A 154 -3.91 13.62 -1.22
C TYR A 154 -5.40 13.93 -1.05
N GLU A 155 -6.22 12.92 -0.95
CA GLU A 155 -7.67 13.07 -0.78
C GLU A 155 -8.00 13.65 0.59
N ASN A 156 -8.84 14.68 0.62
CA ASN A 156 -9.25 15.35 1.87
C ASN A 156 -10.45 14.67 2.54
N ASN A 157 -11.10 13.74 1.84
CA ASN A 157 -12.27 13.02 2.30
C ASN A 157 -12.43 11.71 1.53
N THR A 158 -13.43 10.93 1.91
CA THR A 158 -13.67 9.58 1.39
C THR A 158 -14.39 9.51 0.03
N GLU A 159 -14.91 10.62 -0.49
CA GLU A 159 -15.85 10.65 -1.62
C GLU A 159 -15.30 9.98 -2.88
N ALA A 160 -14.03 10.25 -3.23
CA ALA A 160 -13.40 9.69 -4.41
C ALA A 160 -13.26 8.16 -4.29
N HIS A 161 -12.77 7.67 -3.13
CA HIS A 161 -12.65 6.24 -2.86
C HIS A 161 -14.00 5.53 -2.85
N GLU A 162 -14.98 6.05 -2.12
CA GLU A 162 -16.33 5.48 -2.06
C GLU A 162 -16.94 5.38 -3.46
N THR A 163 -16.83 6.45 -4.26
CA THR A 163 -17.38 6.47 -5.61
C THR A 163 -16.73 5.44 -6.51
N ILE A 164 -15.40 5.33 -6.50
CA ILE A 164 -14.65 4.38 -7.32
C ILE A 164 -14.93 2.94 -6.88
N LEU A 165 -14.81 2.64 -5.58
CA LEU A 165 -14.98 1.29 -5.05
C LEU A 165 -16.41 0.79 -5.23
N THR A 166 -17.42 1.65 -5.00
CA THR A 166 -18.83 1.33 -5.27
C THR A 166 -19.07 1.01 -6.75
N LYS A 167 -18.47 1.77 -7.67
CA LYS A 167 -18.63 1.53 -9.11
C LYS A 167 -17.87 0.30 -9.62
N LEU A 168 -16.74 -0.03 -9.01
CA LEU A 168 -15.97 -1.24 -9.34
C LEU A 168 -16.74 -2.49 -8.95
N ASP A 169 -17.47 -2.45 -7.85
CA ASP A 169 -18.31 -3.56 -7.32
C ASP A 169 -17.60 -4.91 -7.43
N SER A 170 -16.39 -5.00 -6.85
CA SER A 170 -15.51 -6.15 -7.03
C SER A 170 -14.78 -6.52 -5.74
N ASP A 171 -14.78 -7.80 -5.40
CA ASP A 171 -14.01 -8.35 -4.28
C ASP A 171 -12.49 -8.23 -4.49
N ASN A 172 -12.04 -8.03 -5.74
CA ASN A 172 -10.64 -7.83 -6.09
C ASN A 172 -10.22 -6.35 -6.11
N ALA A 173 -11.06 -5.43 -5.66
CA ALA A 173 -10.72 -4.01 -5.47
C ALA A 173 -11.09 -3.59 -4.06
N LYS A 174 -10.11 -3.17 -3.27
CA LYS A 174 -10.27 -2.78 -1.87
C LYS A 174 -9.56 -1.47 -1.56
N PHE A 175 -9.77 -1.00 -0.34
CA PHE A 175 -9.16 0.20 0.21
C PHE A 175 -7.90 -0.15 1.00
N CYS A 176 -6.82 0.59 0.78
CA CYS A 176 -5.67 0.65 1.65
C CYS A 176 -5.71 1.96 2.43
N LEU A 177 -5.75 1.88 3.75
CA LEU A 177 -5.63 3.05 4.60
C LEU A 177 -4.16 3.28 4.93
N ASP A 178 -3.59 4.36 4.39
CA ASP A 178 -2.33 4.92 4.86
C ASP A 178 -2.61 5.94 5.95
N VAL A 179 -2.11 5.64 7.15
CA VAL A 179 -2.39 6.43 8.35
C VAL A 179 -1.54 7.71 8.40
N GLY A 180 -0.34 7.70 7.86
CA GLY A 180 0.53 8.86 7.82
C GLY A 180 0.07 9.88 6.77
N HIS A 181 -0.42 9.42 5.62
CA HIS A 181 -1.05 10.29 4.62
C HIS A 181 -2.29 11.01 5.18
N LEU A 182 -3.10 10.34 6.01
CA LEU A 182 -4.21 11.00 6.68
C LEU A 182 -3.74 12.20 7.52
N MET A 183 -2.68 12.02 8.29
CA MET A 183 -2.15 13.07 9.16
C MET A 183 -1.50 14.19 8.37
N SER A 184 -0.69 13.85 7.37
CA SER A 184 0.16 14.81 6.64
C SER A 184 -0.61 15.59 5.58
N PHE A 185 -1.49 14.92 4.82
CA PHE A 185 -2.14 15.50 3.65
C PHE A 185 -3.62 15.80 3.90
N ALA A 186 -4.42 14.80 4.30
CA ALA A 186 -5.84 15.01 4.55
C ALA A 186 -6.09 15.88 5.79
N LYS A 187 -5.24 15.74 6.82
CA LYS A 187 -5.37 16.44 8.12
C LYS A 187 -6.73 16.19 8.77
N THR A 188 -7.22 14.98 8.61
CA THR A 188 -8.49 14.51 9.16
C THR A 188 -8.26 13.21 9.93
N PRO A 189 -9.02 12.96 11.00
CA PRO A 189 -8.83 11.77 11.81
C PRO A 189 -9.36 10.52 11.07
N TRP A 190 -8.74 9.35 11.33
CA TRP A 190 -9.18 8.07 10.77
C TRP A 190 -10.64 7.72 11.10
N GLN A 191 -11.18 8.28 12.18
CA GLN A 191 -12.58 8.12 12.60
C GLN A 191 -13.59 8.71 11.61
N ASP A 192 -13.16 9.64 10.76
CA ASP A 192 -13.99 10.19 9.68
C ASP A 192 -13.97 9.30 8.42
N TRP A 193 -12.94 8.46 8.28
CA TRP A 193 -12.72 7.61 7.11
C TRP A 193 -13.22 6.18 7.28
N LEU A 194 -12.79 5.50 8.34
CA LEU A 194 -13.05 4.07 8.49
C LEU A 194 -14.53 3.70 8.63
N PRO A 195 -15.41 4.46 9.33
CA PRO A 195 -16.84 4.10 9.35
C PRO A 195 -17.49 4.04 7.96
N ARG A 196 -16.94 4.79 6.99
CA ARG A 196 -17.43 4.82 5.61
C ARG A 196 -16.74 3.81 4.70
N LEU A 197 -15.43 3.62 4.86
CA LEU A 197 -14.60 2.78 3.99
C LEU A 197 -14.33 1.38 4.53
N SER A 198 -14.72 1.08 5.77
CA SER A 198 -14.55 -0.25 6.36
C SER A 198 -15.11 -1.42 5.53
N PRO A 199 -16.21 -1.28 4.74
CA PRO A 199 -16.67 -2.39 3.90
C PRO A 199 -15.65 -2.82 2.84
N TRP A 200 -14.74 -1.92 2.45
CA TRP A 200 -13.70 -2.20 1.46
C TRP A 200 -12.30 -2.32 2.07
N LEU A 201 -12.12 -2.10 3.38
CA LEU A 201 -10.80 -2.11 3.99
C LEU A 201 -10.10 -3.47 3.78
N GLY A 202 -8.97 -3.45 3.09
CA GLY A 202 -8.18 -4.64 2.78
C GLY A 202 -6.74 -4.59 3.26
N GLN A 203 -6.18 -3.38 3.43
CA GLN A 203 -4.78 -3.20 3.85
C GLN A 203 -4.61 -1.92 4.66
N LEU A 204 -3.58 -1.90 5.51
CA LEU A 204 -3.10 -0.73 6.23
C LEU A 204 -1.64 -0.50 5.87
N HIS A 205 -1.29 0.75 5.62
CA HIS A 205 0.08 1.23 5.66
C HIS A 205 0.30 1.96 6.97
N LEU A 206 1.30 1.51 7.71
CA LEU A 206 1.58 1.99 9.07
C LEU A 206 2.96 2.61 9.14
N HIS A 207 3.00 3.89 9.36
CA HIS A 207 4.13 4.69 9.78
C HIS A 207 3.63 5.85 10.62
N ASP A 208 4.50 6.58 11.27
CA ASP A 208 4.11 7.69 12.12
C ASP A 208 4.68 9.01 11.62
N ASN A 209 4.08 10.11 12.02
CA ASN A 209 4.57 11.46 11.75
C ASN A 209 3.98 12.48 12.74
N ASN A 210 4.36 13.74 12.62
CA ASN A 210 3.88 14.83 13.47
C ASN A 210 2.68 15.62 12.90
N GLY A 211 2.07 15.13 11.81
CA GLY A 211 0.96 15.80 11.12
C GLY A 211 1.36 16.99 10.23
N GLU A 212 2.65 17.33 10.12
CA GLU A 212 3.13 18.41 9.25
C GLU A 212 3.64 17.89 7.91
N THR A 213 4.43 16.83 7.97
CA THR A 213 5.06 16.20 6.81
C THR A 213 4.98 14.67 6.91
N ASP A 214 5.09 14.01 5.78
CA ASP A 214 5.08 12.56 5.67
C ASP A 214 6.46 11.98 6.02
N GLN A 215 6.74 11.82 7.33
CA GLN A 215 8.07 11.54 7.86
C GLN A 215 8.44 10.05 7.88
N HIS A 216 7.47 9.14 7.82
CA HIS A 216 7.66 7.70 7.95
C HIS A 216 8.45 7.29 9.20
N LEU A 217 8.18 7.92 10.35
CA LEU A 217 8.77 7.57 11.63
C LEU A 217 8.33 6.16 12.07
N GLY A 218 9.15 5.52 12.90
CA GLY A 218 8.75 4.30 13.59
C GLY A 218 7.48 4.49 14.42
N LEU A 219 6.65 3.44 14.53
CA LEU A 219 5.34 3.51 15.21
C LEU A 219 5.47 3.98 16.66
N GLY A 220 4.70 5.00 17.03
CA GLY A 220 4.68 5.60 18.35
C GLY A 220 5.76 6.66 18.59
N LEU A 221 6.51 7.05 17.54
CA LEU A 221 7.44 8.19 17.59
C LEU A 221 6.78 9.51 17.15
N GLY A 222 5.61 9.44 16.56
CA GLY A 222 4.78 10.59 16.16
C GLY A 222 3.51 10.70 17.01
N GLU A 223 2.42 11.12 16.36
CA GLU A 223 1.18 11.49 17.05
C GLU A 223 -0.02 10.60 16.68
N PHE A 224 0.14 9.57 15.83
CA PHE A 224 -0.98 8.76 15.37
C PHE A 224 -1.55 7.85 16.48
N ASP A 225 -2.88 7.76 16.56
CA ASP A 225 -3.59 6.91 17.53
C ASP A 225 -3.70 5.44 17.06
N PHE A 226 -2.59 4.71 17.05
CA PHE A 226 -2.59 3.28 16.71
C PHE A 226 -3.48 2.45 17.62
N LYS A 227 -3.55 2.77 18.90
CA LYS A 227 -4.37 2.01 19.85
C LYS A 227 -5.85 2.13 19.53
N GLY A 228 -6.34 3.33 19.29
CA GLY A 228 -7.72 3.57 18.89
C GLY A 228 -8.06 2.87 17.59
N LEU A 229 -7.18 2.96 16.58
CA LEU A 229 -7.35 2.28 15.30
C LEU A 229 -7.50 0.76 15.47
N PHE A 230 -6.56 0.10 16.14
CA PHE A 230 -6.60 -1.36 16.31
C PHE A 230 -7.80 -1.84 17.15
N HIS A 231 -8.21 -1.07 18.15
CA HIS A 231 -9.45 -1.36 18.89
C HIS A 231 -10.68 -1.26 18.00
N PHE A 232 -10.75 -0.24 17.16
CA PHE A 232 -11.86 -0.11 16.19
C PHE A 232 -11.90 -1.31 15.23
N LEU A 233 -10.75 -1.72 14.67
CA LEU A 233 -10.66 -2.88 13.78
C LEU A 233 -11.18 -4.16 14.48
N SER A 234 -10.71 -4.42 15.69
CA SER A 234 -11.13 -5.56 16.50
C SER A 234 -12.64 -5.56 16.79
N GLN A 235 -13.18 -4.41 17.22
CA GLN A 235 -14.61 -4.27 17.51
C GLN A 235 -15.51 -4.48 16.31
N ASN A 236 -15.01 -4.19 15.10
CA ASN A 236 -15.73 -4.35 13.85
C ASN A 236 -15.38 -5.63 13.08
N ASN A 237 -14.57 -6.52 13.67
CA ASN A 237 -14.10 -7.78 13.07
C ASN A 237 -13.45 -7.55 11.69
N LEU A 238 -12.58 -6.54 11.61
CA LEU A 238 -11.84 -6.18 10.40
C LEU A 238 -10.40 -6.71 10.52
N HIS A 239 -9.95 -7.44 9.50
CA HIS A 239 -8.65 -8.10 9.47
C HIS A 239 -7.87 -7.72 8.18
N PRO A 240 -7.48 -6.45 8.02
CA PRO A 240 -6.70 -6.02 6.85
C PRO A 240 -5.29 -6.62 6.88
N LEU A 241 -4.65 -6.69 5.71
CA LEU A 241 -3.19 -6.85 5.63
C LEU A 241 -2.53 -5.64 6.29
N VAL A 242 -1.34 -5.85 6.85
CA VAL A 242 -0.58 -4.78 7.50
C VAL A 242 0.78 -4.65 6.85
N THR A 243 1.10 -3.47 6.36
CA THR A 243 2.44 -3.10 5.87
C THR A 243 3.03 -2.04 6.77
N LEU A 244 4.28 -2.21 7.16
CA LEU A 244 5.10 -1.19 7.80
C LEU A 244 5.89 -0.44 6.72
N GLU A 245 5.93 0.87 6.80
CA GLU A 245 6.63 1.73 5.83
C GLU A 245 7.75 2.56 6.46
N PRO A 246 8.83 1.93 6.92
CA PRO A 246 9.95 2.65 7.50
C PRO A 246 10.83 3.28 6.42
N HIS A 247 11.35 4.49 6.67
CA HIS A 247 12.38 5.10 5.83
C HIS A 247 13.81 4.74 6.25
N SER A 248 13.98 4.08 7.40
CA SER A 248 15.28 3.61 7.89
C SER A 248 15.17 2.25 8.59
N GLU A 249 16.30 1.56 8.77
CA GLU A 249 16.34 0.34 9.57
C GLU A 249 15.98 0.61 11.03
N ASP A 250 16.38 1.75 11.58
CA ASP A 250 16.06 2.13 12.96
C ASP A 250 14.54 2.29 13.15
N ASP A 251 13.84 2.90 12.19
CA ASP A 251 12.37 3.03 12.21
C ASP A 251 11.70 1.66 12.12
N LEU A 252 12.23 0.76 11.29
CA LEU A 252 11.72 -0.62 11.22
C LEU A 252 11.84 -1.33 12.56
N TRP A 253 13.05 -1.33 13.16
CA TRP A 253 13.26 -2.02 14.43
C TRP A 253 12.43 -1.41 15.55
N HIS A 254 12.25 -0.08 15.53
CA HIS A 254 11.38 0.61 16.47
C HIS A 254 9.91 0.20 16.28
N ALA A 255 9.42 0.15 15.05
CA ALA A 255 8.05 -0.28 14.76
C ALA A 255 7.78 -1.73 15.21
N LEU A 256 8.74 -2.64 14.97
CA LEU A 256 8.64 -4.03 15.45
C LEU A 256 8.62 -4.12 16.97
N GLU A 257 9.46 -3.33 17.66
CA GLU A 257 9.45 -3.26 19.13
C GLU A 257 8.16 -2.68 19.68
N TYR A 258 7.63 -1.64 19.05
CA TYR A 258 6.33 -1.05 19.42
C TYR A 258 5.20 -2.08 19.32
N LEU A 259 5.10 -2.80 18.19
CA LEU A 259 4.10 -3.85 17.99
C LEU A 259 4.29 -5.03 18.97
N HIS A 260 5.55 -5.38 19.28
CA HIS A 260 5.87 -6.43 20.25
C HIS A 260 5.41 -6.07 21.67
N THR A 261 5.65 -4.85 22.10
CA THR A 261 5.34 -4.40 23.46
C THR A 261 3.86 -4.07 23.66
N THR A 262 3.22 -3.48 22.64
CA THR A 262 1.81 -3.10 22.71
C THR A 262 0.85 -4.24 22.38
N LYS A 263 1.31 -5.28 21.66
CA LYS A 263 0.52 -6.44 21.21
C LYS A 263 -0.70 -6.05 20.35
N LEU A 264 -0.63 -4.92 19.64
CA LEU A 264 -1.77 -4.43 18.85
C LEU A 264 -2.18 -5.42 17.76
N LEU A 265 -1.22 -6.13 17.14
CA LEU A 265 -1.55 -7.15 16.14
C LEU A 265 -2.38 -8.31 16.71
N ASP A 266 -2.31 -8.58 18.01
CA ASP A 266 -3.10 -9.65 18.61
C ASP A 266 -4.61 -9.31 18.67
N LEU A 267 -4.96 -8.07 18.38
CA LEU A 267 -6.35 -7.62 18.24
C LEU A 267 -6.95 -7.94 16.86
N LEU A 268 -6.11 -8.26 15.86
CA LEU A 268 -6.49 -8.68 14.50
C LEU A 268 -6.41 -10.22 14.41
#